data_0d7e7071e0b383647b94645d80cc58ab
#
_entry.id   0d7e7071e0b383647b94645d80cc58ab
#
_cell.length_a   1.000
_cell.length_b   1.000
_cell.length_c   1.000
_cell.angle_alpha   90.00
_cell.angle_beta   90.00
_cell.angle_gamma   90.00
#
_symmetry.space_group_name_H-M   'P 1'
#
loop_
_entity.id
_entity.type
_entity.pdbx_description
1 polymer ?
#
loop_
_entity_poly.entity_id
_entity_poly.type
_entity_poly.pdbx_seq_one_letter_code
_entity_poly.pdbx_strand_id
1 'polypeptide(L)'
;MHTATNYYLFSLAISDLLLLTSGLPPEIYKIWCRYPYIFGEVFCVLQGFAAETSANATVLTITAFTVERYVAICHPFLSHTLSKLSRAIRHIVAIWVMALCLAVPQAMSFGVVCEVIAGEMHTDHCLCVPKRTVLPHAFEISTFVFFVAPMSMITVLYILIGVSINYNYSRN
;
A
#
# COMPACT_ATOMS: atom_id res chain seq x y z
N MET A 1 -11.88 -24.82 2.72
CA MET A 1 -12.03 -24.09 4.00
C MET A 1 -11.82 -22.61 3.72
N HIS A 2 -12.91 -21.83 3.69
CA HIS A 2 -12.83 -20.37 3.51
C HIS A 2 -12.67 -19.71 4.89
N THR A 3 -11.44 -19.44 5.30
CA THR A 3 -11.14 -18.74 6.55
C THR A 3 -10.92 -17.26 6.28
N ALA A 4 -11.24 -16.38 7.24
CA ALA A 4 -10.99 -14.94 7.13
C ALA A 4 -9.52 -14.65 6.74
N THR A 5 -8.58 -15.44 7.25
CA THR A 5 -7.15 -15.36 6.93
C THR A 5 -6.88 -15.47 5.42
N ASN A 6 -7.53 -16.41 4.73
CA ASN A 6 -7.30 -16.64 3.31
C ASN A 6 -7.73 -15.42 2.47
N TYR A 7 -8.76 -14.70 2.88
CA TYR A 7 -9.20 -13.48 2.19
C TYR A 7 -8.21 -12.33 2.35
N TYR A 8 -7.61 -12.16 3.55
CA TYR A 8 -6.54 -11.19 3.74
C TYR A 8 -5.29 -11.54 2.92
N LEU A 9 -4.88 -12.81 2.90
CA LEU A 9 -3.75 -13.27 2.08
C LEU A 9 -4.04 -13.08 0.58
N PHE A 10 -5.26 -13.33 0.14
CA PHE A 10 -5.67 -13.10 -1.25
C PHE A 10 -5.62 -11.60 -1.61
N SER A 11 -6.09 -10.73 -0.71
CA SER A 11 -5.99 -9.27 -0.88
C SER A 11 -4.53 -8.81 -1.01
N LEU A 12 -3.62 -9.36 -0.19
CA LEU A 12 -2.19 -9.09 -0.27
C LEU A 12 -1.62 -9.55 -1.61
N ALA A 13 -1.93 -10.77 -2.05
CA ALA A 13 -1.46 -11.28 -3.33
C ALA A 13 -1.92 -10.42 -4.52
N ILE A 14 -3.15 -9.89 -4.49
CA ILE A 14 -3.63 -8.97 -5.52
C ILE A 14 -2.87 -7.63 -5.48
N SER A 15 -2.64 -7.06 -4.31
CA SER A 15 -1.88 -5.81 -4.21
C SER A 15 -0.44 -5.98 -4.68
N ASP A 16 0.22 -7.10 -4.35
CA ASP A 16 1.57 -7.39 -4.80
C ASP A 16 1.63 -7.59 -6.33
N LEU A 17 0.65 -8.31 -6.89
CA LEU A 17 0.54 -8.49 -8.34
C LEU A 17 0.33 -7.15 -9.05
N LEU A 18 -0.50 -6.26 -8.51
CA LEU A 18 -0.71 -4.92 -9.04
C LEU A 18 0.60 -4.11 -9.03
N LEU A 19 1.37 -4.16 -7.93
CA LEU A 19 2.66 -3.49 -7.81
C LEU A 19 3.67 -4.00 -8.85
N LEU A 20 3.77 -5.32 -9.00
CA LEU A 20 4.71 -5.94 -9.93
C LEU A 20 4.35 -5.65 -11.38
N THR A 21 3.08 -5.75 -11.76
CA THR A 21 2.64 -5.53 -13.14
C THR A 21 2.69 -4.06 -13.56
N SER A 22 2.48 -3.12 -12.63
CA SER A 22 2.55 -1.69 -12.92
C SER A 22 3.97 -1.12 -12.79
N GLY A 23 4.79 -1.63 -11.86
CA GLY A 23 6.10 -1.08 -11.53
C GLY A 23 7.25 -1.69 -12.32
N LEU A 24 7.31 -3.02 -12.44
CA LEU A 24 8.46 -3.70 -13.06
C LEU A 24 8.70 -3.31 -14.53
N PRO A 25 7.71 -3.30 -15.43
CA PRO A 25 7.99 -3.03 -16.83
C PRO A 25 8.64 -1.66 -17.07
N PRO A 26 8.15 -0.55 -16.50
CA PRO A 26 8.79 0.74 -16.66
C PRO A 26 10.17 0.84 -15.99
N GLU A 27 10.36 0.17 -14.85
CA GLU A 27 11.67 0.16 -14.17
C GLU A 27 12.72 -0.61 -14.99
N ILE A 28 12.37 -1.76 -15.56
CA ILE A 28 13.25 -2.50 -16.47
C ILE A 28 13.60 -1.63 -17.68
N TYR A 29 12.59 -0.94 -18.25
CA TYR A 29 12.84 -0.05 -19.38
C TYR A 29 13.81 1.09 -19.02
N LYS A 30 13.67 1.74 -17.86
CA LYS A 30 14.57 2.79 -17.36
C LYS A 30 16.02 2.33 -17.19
N ILE A 31 16.21 1.05 -16.81
CA ILE A 31 17.56 0.47 -16.65
C ILE A 31 18.24 0.31 -18.01
N TRP A 32 17.51 -0.08 -19.05
CA TRP A 32 18.05 -0.34 -20.38
C TRP A 32 18.10 0.92 -21.27
N CYS A 33 17.03 1.71 -21.24
CA CYS A 33 16.87 2.91 -22.04
C CYS A 33 16.44 4.06 -21.12
N ARG A 34 17.43 4.73 -20.52
CA ARG A 34 17.16 5.81 -19.56
C ARG A 34 16.28 6.92 -20.16
N TYR A 35 16.46 7.20 -21.46
CA TYR A 35 15.76 8.22 -22.22
C TYR A 35 15.44 7.72 -23.63
N PRO A 36 14.36 8.21 -24.29
CA PRO A 36 13.23 8.98 -23.71
C PRO A 36 12.21 8.07 -23.01
N TYR A 37 11.36 8.63 -22.16
CA TYR A 37 10.21 7.92 -21.60
C TYR A 37 9.11 7.78 -22.66
N ILE A 38 8.91 6.57 -23.17
CA ILE A 38 8.04 6.30 -24.35
C ILE A 38 6.58 6.03 -24.01
N PHE A 39 6.24 5.77 -22.74
CA PHE A 39 4.89 5.30 -22.36
C PHE A 39 3.84 6.42 -22.28
N GLY A 40 4.25 7.68 -22.35
CA GLY A 40 3.37 8.83 -22.32
C GLY A 40 2.88 9.24 -20.92
N GLU A 41 2.26 10.42 -20.85
CA GLU A 41 1.88 11.02 -19.56
C GLU A 41 0.75 10.25 -18.84
N VAL A 42 -0.24 9.77 -19.61
CA VAL A 42 -1.37 9.00 -19.04
C VAL A 42 -0.88 7.73 -18.35
N PHE A 43 0.05 7.01 -18.98
CA PHE A 43 0.63 5.80 -18.41
C PHE A 43 1.47 6.13 -17.16
N CYS A 44 2.21 7.23 -17.17
CA CYS A 44 2.98 7.70 -16.02
C CYS A 44 2.07 7.94 -14.80
N VAL A 45 0.94 8.62 -14.96
CA VAL A 45 -0.03 8.86 -13.89
C VAL A 45 -0.70 7.57 -13.42
N LEU A 46 -1.12 6.71 -14.37
CA LEU A 46 -1.75 5.42 -14.03
C LEU A 46 -0.79 4.48 -13.29
N GLN A 47 0.48 4.44 -13.69
CA GLN A 47 1.51 3.68 -13.00
C GLN A 47 1.69 4.18 -11.56
N GLY A 48 1.81 5.50 -11.37
CA GLY A 48 1.88 6.10 -10.04
C GLY A 48 0.64 5.79 -9.18
N PHE A 49 -0.55 5.89 -9.77
CA PHE A 49 -1.80 5.54 -9.11
C PHE A 49 -1.86 4.06 -8.69
N ALA A 50 -1.46 3.14 -9.56
CA ALA A 50 -1.44 1.72 -9.26
C ALA A 50 -0.42 1.37 -8.16
N ALA A 51 0.77 1.95 -8.22
CA ALA A 51 1.82 1.76 -7.21
C ALA A 51 1.39 2.26 -5.83
N GLU A 52 0.83 3.48 -5.75
CA GLU A 52 0.34 4.04 -4.49
C GLU A 52 -0.86 3.28 -3.92
N THR A 53 -1.81 2.89 -4.78
CA THR A 53 -2.95 2.06 -4.37
C THR A 53 -2.48 0.73 -3.80
N SER A 54 -1.53 0.08 -4.46
CA SER A 54 -0.96 -1.19 -4.01
C SER A 54 -0.27 -1.05 -2.66
N ALA A 55 0.60 -0.06 -2.49
CA ALA A 55 1.32 0.19 -1.25
C ALA A 55 0.34 0.45 -0.08
N ASN A 56 -0.64 1.33 -0.28
CA ASN A 56 -1.65 1.65 0.72
C ASN A 56 -2.50 0.43 1.07
N ALA A 57 -2.96 -0.35 0.08
CA ALA A 57 -3.75 -1.55 0.29
C ALA A 57 -2.97 -2.62 1.06
N THR A 58 -1.69 -2.84 0.74
CA THR A 58 -0.81 -3.79 1.44
C THR A 58 -0.67 -3.43 2.92
N VAL A 59 -0.29 -2.20 3.23
CA VAL A 59 -0.07 -1.75 4.61
C VAL A 59 -1.35 -1.84 5.44
N LEU A 60 -2.47 -1.36 4.90
CA LEU A 60 -3.76 -1.40 5.58
C LEU A 60 -4.25 -2.85 5.78
N THR A 61 -4.02 -3.73 4.81
CA THR A 61 -4.40 -5.15 4.90
C THR A 61 -3.60 -5.87 5.98
N ILE A 62 -2.27 -5.66 6.05
CA ILE A 62 -1.42 -6.24 7.09
C ILE A 62 -1.84 -5.74 8.47
N THR A 63 -2.10 -4.44 8.60
CA THR A 63 -2.55 -3.83 9.85
C THR A 63 -3.89 -4.41 10.32
N ALA A 64 -4.88 -4.47 9.45
CA ALA A 64 -6.19 -5.04 9.76
C ALA A 64 -6.09 -6.53 10.13
N PHE A 65 -5.29 -7.30 9.41
CA PHE A 65 -5.03 -8.70 9.73
C PHE A 65 -4.39 -8.87 11.10
N THR A 66 -3.42 -8.03 11.46
CA THR A 66 -2.75 -8.07 12.77
C THR A 66 -3.73 -7.73 13.89
N VAL A 67 -4.59 -6.72 13.72
CA VAL A 67 -5.66 -6.39 14.67
C VAL A 67 -6.63 -7.56 14.85
N GLU A 68 -7.04 -8.22 13.76
CA GLU A 68 -7.91 -9.40 13.86
C GLU A 68 -7.25 -10.56 14.61
N ARG A 69 -5.95 -10.77 14.42
CA ARG A 69 -5.19 -11.78 15.17
C ARG A 69 -5.12 -11.45 16.66
N TYR A 70 -4.84 -10.18 16.98
CA TYR A 70 -4.84 -9.73 18.38
C TYR A 70 -6.19 -9.96 19.05
N VAL A 71 -7.29 -9.54 18.43
CA VAL A 71 -8.64 -9.74 18.97
C VAL A 71 -8.97 -11.22 19.13
N ALA A 72 -8.59 -12.06 18.17
CA ALA A 72 -8.87 -13.49 18.21
C ALA A 72 -8.13 -14.22 19.35
N ILE A 73 -6.91 -13.78 19.68
CA ILE A 73 -6.04 -14.43 20.68
C ILE A 73 -6.28 -13.84 22.07
N CYS A 74 -6.32 -12.51 22.19
CA CYS A 74 -6.40 -11.83 23.50
C CYS A 74 -7.84 -11.64 23.98
N HIS A 75 -8.82 -11.60 23.05
CA HIS A 75 -10.24 -11.37 23.36
C HIS A 75 -11.18 -12.38 22.69
N PRO A 76 -11.10 -13.69 23.02
CA PRO A 76 -11.85 -14.74 22.31
C PRO A 76 -13.38 -14.56 22.38
N PHE A 77 -13.91 -14.00 23.46
CA PHE A 77 -15.35 -13.75 23.61
C PHE A 77 -15.88 -12.71 22.60
N LEU A 78 -15.10 -11.66 22.30
CA LEU A 78 -15.47 -10.65 21.29
C LEU A 78 -15.44 -11.22 19.86
N SER A 79 -14.60 -12.21 19.63
CA SER A 79 -14.42 -12.82 18.31
C SER A 79 -15.57 -13.75 17.90
N HIS A 80 -16.42 -14.20 18.83
CA HIS A 80 -17.50 -15.16 18.58
C HIS A 80 -18.82 -14.55 18.09
N THR A 81 -19.05 -13.25 18.33
CA THR A 81 -20.37 -12.59 18.18
C THR A 81 -20.75 -12.24 16.73
N LEU A 82 -19.81 -12.25 15.78
CA LEU A 82 -20.08 -11.91 14.36
C LEU A 82 -19.43 -12.94 13.44
N SER A 83 -20.07 -13.23 12.31
CA SER A 83 -19.48 -14.13 11.32
C SER A 83 -18.12 -13.56 10.87
N LYS A 84 -17.04 -14.24 11.22
CA LYS A 84 -15.64 -13.83 10.96
C LYS A 84 -15.39 -13.52 9.48
N LEU A 85 -16.07 -14.23 8.60
CA LEU A 85 -15.93 -14.10 7.14
C LEU A 85 -16.53 -12.79 6.61
N SER A 86 -17.78 -12.48 6.99
CA SER A 86 -18.47 -11.28 6.52
C SER A 86 -17.76 -10.00 7.01
N ARG A 87 -17.18 -10.03 8.20
CA ARG A 87 -16.37 -8.93 8.75
C ARG A 87 -15.09 -8.74 7.94
N ALA A 88 -14.35 -9.82 7.64
CA ALA A 88 -13.13 -9.75 6.86
C ALA A 88 -13.38 -9.16 5.45
N ILE A 89 -14.43 -9.61 4.77
CA ILE A 89 -14.79 -9.09 3.44
C ILE A 89 -15.09 -7.58 3.51
N ARG A 90 -15.87 -7.13 4.50
CA ARG A 90 -16.18 -5.69 4.65
C ARG A 90 -14.93 -4.87 4.93
N HIS A 91 -14.01 -5.37 5.77
CA HIS A 91 -12.74 -4.68 6.03
C HIS A 91 -11.90 -4.59 4.75
N ILE A 92 -11.78 -5.67 3.98
CA ILE A 92 -11.00 -5.68 2.74
C ILE A 92 -11.59 -4.69 1.73
N VAL A 93 -12.92 -4.69 1.53
CA VAL A 93 -13.56 -3.71 0.64
C VAL A 93 -13.30 -2.28 1.10
N ALA A 94 -13.44 -1.98 2.40
CA ALA A 94 -13.16 -0.66 2.95
C ALA A 94 -11.69 -0.26 2.74
N ILE A 95 -10.74 -1.19 2.94
CA ILE A 95 -9.31 -0.98 2.71
C ILE A 95 -9.05 -0.59 1.26
N TRP A 96 -9.60 -1.32 0.29
CA TRP A 96 -9.41 -1.01 -1.12
C TRP A 96 -10.01 0.34 -1.52
N VAL A 97 -11.21 0.65 -1.05
CA VAL A 97 -11.83 1.97 -1.28
C VAL A 97 -10.95 3.09 -0.70
N MET A 98 -10.47 2.94 0.54
CA MET A 98 -9.57 3.91 1.16
C MET A 98 -8.24 4.03 0.40
N ALA A 99 -7.63 2.91 0.02
CA ALA A 99 -6.37 2.90 -0.72
C ALA A 99 -6.49 3.64 -2.07
N LEU A 100 -7.57 3.40 -2.81
CA LEU A 100 -7.87 4.11 -4.06
C LEU A 100 -8.05 5.61 -3.83
N CYS A 101 -8.86 6.02 -2.86
CA CYS A 101 -9.10 7.44 -2.57
C CYS A 101 -7.80 8.18 -2.17
N LEU A 102 -6.96 7.54 -1.36
CA LEU A 102 -5.70 8.12 -0.89
C LEU A 102 -4.61 8.16 -1.96
N ALA A 103 -4.67 7.27 -2.95
CA ALA A 103 -3.74 7.26 -4.07
C ALA A 103 -3.99 8.39 -5.08
N VAL A 104 -5.22 8.92 -5.19
CA VAL A 104 -5.57 9.96 -6.17
C VAL A 104 -4.68 11.21 -6.07
N PRO A 105 -4.55 11.89 -4.91
CA PRO A 105 -3.75 13.13 -4.83
C PRO A 105 -2.26 12.87 -5.12
N GLN A 106 -1.74 11.71 -4.77
CA GLN A 106 -0.36 11.35 -5.07
C GLN A 106 -0.18 11.07 -6.57
N ALA A 107 -1.10 10.32 -7.18
CA ALA A 107 -1.07 10.04 -8.61
C ALA A 107 -1.10 11.33 -9.46
N MET A 108 -1.90 12.32 -9.05
CA MET A 108 -1.95 13.63 -9.72
C MET A 108 -0.63 14.42 -9.64
N SER A 109 0.26 14.04 -8.75
CA SER A 109 1.60 14.63 -8.65
C SER A 109 2.56 14.10 -9.70
N PHE A 110 2.30 12.92 -10.27
CA PHE A 110 3.15 12.32 -11.30
C PHE A 110 2.94 12.95 -12.68
N GLY A 111 3.99 12.98 -13.46
CA GLY A 111 3.92 13.41 -14.85
C GLY A 111 5.26 13.31 -15.56
N VAL A 112 5.23 13.46 -16.88
CA VAL A 112 6.42 13.45 -17.71
C VAL A 112 7.08 14.83 -17.65
N VAL A 113 8.35 14.88 -17.27
CA VAL A 113 9.19 16.08 -17.27
C VAL A 113 10.30 15.88 -18.27
N CYS A 114 10.45 16.85 -19.19
CA CYS A 114 11.53 16.89 -20.17
C CYS A 114 12.56 17.96 -19.76
N GLU A 115 13.84 17.68 -19.98
CA GLU A 115 14.90 18.64 -19.70
C GLU A 115 14.87 19.79 -20.72
N VAL A 116 15.07 21.01 -20.20
CA VAL A 116 15.23 22.20 -21.03
C VAL A 116 16.73 22.55 -21.05
N ILE A 117 17.39 22.35 -22.20
CA ILE A 117 18.81 22.69 -22.37
C ILE A 117 18.87 23.88 -23.32
N ALA A 118 19.57 24.94 -22.92
CA ALA A 118 19.76 26.19 -23.69
C ALA A 118 18.45 26.88 -24.14
N GLY A 119 17.35 26.67 -23.42
CA GLY A 119 16.05 27.28 -23.77
C GLY A 119 15.19 26.47 -24.76
N GLU A 120 15.69 25.36 -25.27
CA GLU A 120 14.93 24.41 -26.10
C GLU A 120 14.50 23.18 -25.29
N MET A 121 13.26 22.75 -25.48
CA MET A 121 12.72 21.53 -24.86
C MET A 121 13.21 20.32 -25.64
N HIS A 122 14.11 19.55 -25.01
CA HIS A 122 14.61 18.30 -25.59
C HIS A 122 13.63 17.15 -25.29
N THR A 123 12.84 16.79 -26.30
CA THR A 123 11.88 15.65 -26.21
C THR A 123 12.57 14.31 -25.98
N ASP A 124 13.87 14.24 -26.28
CA ASP A 124 14.69 13.03 -26.11
C ASP A 124 15.12 12.79 -24.64
N HIS A 125 14.95 13.79 -23.76
CA HIS A 125 15.33 13.71 -22.34
C HIS A 125 14.11 13.84 -21.42
N CYS A 126 13.09 13.02 -21.63
CA CYS A 126 11.88 13.01 -20.84
C CYS A 126 11.87 11.85 -19.84
N LEU A 127 11.41 12.12 -18.59
CA LEU A 127 11.26 11.13 -17.53
C LEU A 127 9.91 11.25 -16.84
N CYS A 128 9.36 10.11 -16.41
CA CYS A 128 8.20 10.08 -15.50
C CYS A 128 8.67 10.25 -14.05
N VAL A 129 8.32 11.39 -13.47
CA VAL A 129 8.68 11.77 -12.10
C VAL A 129 7.54 12.52 -11.41
N PRO A 130 7.53 12.65 -10.08
CA PRO A 130 6.63 13.57 -9.40
C PRO A 130 6.92 15.02 -9.80
N LYS A 131 5.99 15.66 -10.50
CA LYS A 131 6.13 17.05 -11.00
C LYS A 131 5.86 18.10 -9.94
N ARG A 132 4.85 17.87 -9.10
CA ARG A 132 4.37 18.82 -8.09
C ARG A 132 3.89 18.07 -6.87
N THR A 133 4.25 18.57 -5.71
CA THR A 133 3.55 18.24 -4.46
C THR A 133 2.23 19.00 -4.47
N VAL A 134 1.10 18.30 -4.65
CA VAL A 134 -0.26 18.90 -4.59
C VAL A 134 -0.51 19.51 -3.21
N LEU A 135 0.08 18.93 -2.18
CA LEU A 135 0.02 19.41 -0.80
C LEU A 135 1.44 19.57 -0.26
N PRO A 136 1.77 20.72 0.37
CA PRO A 136 3.02 20.86 1.11
C PRO A 136 3.07 19.78 2.21
N HIS A 137 4.23 19.16 2.38
CA HIS A 137 4.42 18.05 3.35
C HIS A 137 3.63 16.76 3.09
N ALA A 138 3.05 16.58 1.87
CA ALA A 138 2.30 15.37 1.53
C ALA A 138 3.15 14.09 1.70
N PHE A 139 4.43 14.16 1.36
CA PHE A 139 5.36 13.04 1.49
C PHE A 139 5.60 12.67 2.95
N GLU A 140 5.84 13.66 3.82
CA GLU A 140 6.08 13.44 5.25
C GLU A 140 4.82 12.88 5.93
N ILE A 141 3.67 13.45 5.62
CA ILE A 141 2.36 12.99 6.15
C ILE A 141 2.10 11.56 5.69
N SER A 142 2.28 11.27 4.41
CA SER A 142 2.10 9.93 3.86
C SER A 142 3.05 8.92 4.52
N THR A 143 4.32 9.25 4.67
CA THR A 143 5.31 8.40 5.35
C THR A 143 4.90 8.15 6.80
N PHE A 144 4.44 9.16 7.52
CA PHE A 144 4.02 8.98 8.90
C PHE A 144 2.77 8.08 9.00
N VAL A 145 1.75 8.35 8.19
CA VAL A 145 0.45 7.64 8.25
C VAL A 145 0.56 6.21 7.72
N PHE A 146 1.35 5.97 6.66
CA PHE A 146 1.41 4.67 5.98
C PHE A 146 2.67 3.84 6.30
N PHE A 147 3.63 4.40 7.03
CA PHE A 147 4.82 3.65 7.45
C PHE A 147 4.99 3.67 8.96
N VAL A 148 5.17 4.83 9.57
CA VAL A 148 5.52 4.92 10.99
C VAL A 148 4.37 4.43 11.88
N ALA A 149 3.15 4.93 11.67
CA ALA A 149 2.00 4.59 12.50
C ALA A 149 1.59 3.10 12.37
N PRO A 150 1.45 2.51 11.17
CA PRO A 150 1.15 1.08 11.02
C PRO A 150 2.24 0.17 11.58
N MET A 151 3.51 0.48 11.31
CA MET A 151 4.63 -0.34 11.80
C MET A 151 4.71 -0.34 13.33
N SER A 152 4.52 0.82 13.97
CA SER A 152 4.47 0.92 15.43
C SER A 152 3.27 0.15 16.01
N MET A 153 2.09 0.28 15.39
CA MET A 153 0.89 -0.46 15.80
C MET A 153 1.10 -1.98 15.68
N ILE A 154 1.60 -2.46 14.55
CA ILE A 154 1.89 -3.87 14.31
C ILE A 154 2.87 -4.40 15.35
N THR A 155 3.95 -3.67 15.62
CA THR A 155 4.96 -4.05 16.62
C THR A 155 4.34 -4.18 18.03
N VAL A 156 3.57 -3.20 18.45
CA VAL A 156 2.89 -3.23 19.76
C VAL A 156 1.91 -4.41 19.85
N LEU A 157 1.11 -4.64 18.82
CA LEU A 157 0.15 -5.75 18.80
C LEU A 157 0.83 -7.12 18.86
N TYR A 158 1.94 -7.32 18.16
CA TYR A 158 2.69 -8.58 18.24
C TYR A 158 3.34 -8.79 19.61
N ILE A 159 3.85 -7.73 20.26
CA ILE A 159 4.36 -7.81 21.63
C ILE A 159 3.23 -8.23 22.58
N LEU A 160 2.04 -7.62 22.48
CA LEU A 160 0.89 -7.96 23.32
C LEU A 160 0.41 -9.40 23.09
N ILE A 161 0.39 -9.87 21.83
CA ILE A 161 0.09 -11.27 21.50
C ILE A 161 1.10 -12.20 22.18
N GLY A 162 2.39 -11.92 22.06
CA GLY A 162 3.46 -12.72 22.65
C GLY A 162 3.34 -12.80 24.18
N VAL A 163 3.11 -11.67 24.83
CA VAL A 163 2.89 -11.62 26.29
C VAL A 163 1.66 -12.43 26.71
N SER A 164 0.55 -12.30 25.97
CA SER A 164 -0.69 -13.03 26.26
C SER A 164 -0.51 -14.54 26.12
N ILE A 165 0.19 -15.01 25.09
CA ILE A 165 0.49 -16.43 24.89
C ILE A 165 1.38 -16.95 26.03
N ASN A 166 2.45 -16.23 26.38
CA ASN A 166 3.36 -16.64 27.44
C ASN A 166 2.67 -16.71 28.81
N TYR A 167 1.80 -15.72 29.11
CA TYR A 167 1.00 -15.70 30.33
C TYR A 167 0.07 -16.93 30.44
N ASN A 168 -0.63 -17.25 29.34
CA ASN A 168 -1.54 -18.40 29.30
C ASN A 168 -0.77 -19.73 29.40
N TYR A 169 0.42 -19.81 28.81
CA TYR A 169 1.29 -21.00 28.89
C TYR A 169 1.83 -21.22 30.31
N SER A 170 2.19 -20.15 31.01
CA SER A 170 2.70 -20.23 32.39
C SER A 170 1.62 -20.56 33.46
N ARG A 171 0.34 -20.44 33.07
CA ARG A 171 -0.80 -20.67 34.00
C ARG A 171 -1.38 -22.09 33.87
N ASN A 172 -1.05 -22.82 32.82
CA ASN A 172 -1.44 -24.23 32.59
C ASN A 172 -0.29 -25.17 32.99
#